data_bbe335a0c66f338fe87deb29f03a0a1d
#
_entry.id   bbe335a0c66f338fe87deb29f03a0a1d
#
_cell.length_a   1.000
_cell.length_b   1.000
_cell.length_c   1.000
_cell.angle_alpha   90.00
_cell.angle_beta   90.00
_cell.angle_gamma   90.00
#
_symmetry.space_group_name_H-M   'P 1'
#
loop_
_entity.id
_entity.type
_entity.pdbx_description
1 polymer ?
#
loop_
_entity_poly.entity_id
_entity_poly.type
_entity_poly.pdbx_seq_one_letter_code
_entity_poly.pdbx_strand_id
1 'polypeptide(L)'
;IDNMDLVVELIGGIEPARTLVLRALNQGISVVTGNKALLAAHGPELYEAAASNGADLYYEAAVAGAVPVVYGLRESLAGDRITTVMGIVNGTTNFILDAMSTKGLSYEEALKQAQDLGFAEADPTADVEGFDAAAKCSILASLAFHTRVGIDDVAVEGISSITKEDMEEAARVGHTIKLLAIAERRIGEDGREGVAMRVHPAQVPSDHPLASVDGAFNAILVEGEAAGRLMFYGQGA
;
A
#
# COMPACT_ATOMS: atom_id res chain seq x y z
N ILE A 1 29.66 -7.96 2.92
CA ILE A 1 28.87 -8.19 1.69
C ILE A 1 29.71 -8.96 0.66
N ASP A 2 31.04 -8.75 0.64
CA ASP A 2 31.94 -9.47 -0.27
C ASP A 2 31.82 -11.00 -0.03
N ASN A 3 31.56 -11.80 -1.07
CA ASN A 3 31.31 -13.25 -1.06
C ASN A 3 29.91 -13.70 -0.58
N MET A 4 28.90 -12.86 -0.69
CA MET A 4 27.49 -13.25 -0.48
C MET A 4 26.81 -13.48 -1.82
N ASP A 5 25.94 -14.48 -1.91
CA ASP A 5 25.12 -14.75 -3.08
C ASP A 5 23.79 -13.96 -3.05
N LEU A 6 23.32 -13.62 -1.84
CA LEU A 6 22.08 -12.93 -1.58
C LEU A 6 22.17 -12.15 -0.27
N VAL A 7 21.56 -10.98 -0.22
CA VAL A 7 21.40 -10.18 1.01
C VAL A 7 19.92 -10.08 1.37
N VAL A 8 19.58 -10.30 2.64
CA VAL A 8 18.24 -10.05 3.20
C VAL A 8 18.33 -8.86 4.14
N GLU A 9 17.59 -7.79 3.82
CA GLU A 9 17.54 -6.56 4.62
C GLU A 9 16.20 -6.48 5.35
N LEU A 10 16.25 -6.47 6.68
CA LEU A 10 15.10 -6.36 7.59
C LEU A 10 15.40 -5.37 8.74
N ILE A 11 16.31 -4.42 8.50
CA ILE A 11 16.74 -3.45 9.52
C ILE A 11 15.63 -2.42 9.75
N GLY A 12 14.98 -1.99 8.66
CA GLY A 12 14.01 -0.89 8.67
C GLY A 12 14.69 0.50 8.68
N GLY A 13 13.88 1.54 8.46
CA GLY A 13 14.37 2.92 8.31
C GLY A 13 15.15 3.14 7.01
N ILE A 14 15.76 4.31 6.88
CA ILE A 14 16.49 4.67 5.64
C ILE A 14 17.97 4.27 5.76
N GLU A 15 18.68 4.79 6.76
CA GLU A 15 20.08 4.46 6.97
C GLU A 15 20.26 3.62 8.25
N PRO A 16 21.12 2.60 8.26
CA PRO A 16 22.10 2.23 7.23
C PRO A 16 21.59 1.30 6.12
N ALA A 17 20.29 0.99 6.09
CA ALA A 17 19.71 0.04 5.14
C ALA A 17 20.00 0.44 3.69
N ARG A 18 19.79 1.71 3.30
CA ARG A 18 20.08 2.23 1.96
C ARG A 18 21.52 1.99 1.54
N THR A 19 22.48 2.38 2.38
CA THR A 19 23.91 2.20 2.11
C THR A 19 24.26 0.72 1.88
N LEU A 20 23.71 -0.18 2.70
CA LEU A 20 23.99 -1.62 2.61
C LEU A 20 23.35 -2.26 1.37
N VAL A 21 22.11 -1.92 1.08
CA VAL A 21 21.37 -2.41 -0.10
C VAL A 21 22.05 -1.95 -1.39
N LEU A 22 22.38 -0.65 -1.51
CA LEU A 22 23.10 -0.13 -2.67
C LEU A 22 24.47 -0.79 -2.86
N ARG A 23 25.19 -1.04 -1.77
CA ARG A 23 26.48 -1.74 -1.84
C ARG A 23 26.32 -3.16 -2.38
N ALA A 24 25.28 -3.89 -1.98
CA ALA A 24 25.00 -5.22 -2.50
C ALA A 24 24.63 -5.18 -3.99
N LEU A 25 23.65 -4.36 -4.35
CA LEU A 25 23.18 -4.22 -5.74
C LEU A 25 24.29 -3.79 -6.69
N ASN A 26 25.15 -2.83 -6.27
CA ASN A 26 26.29 -2.37 -7.08
C ASN A 26 27.39 -3.43 -7.27
N GLN A 27 27.38 -4.50 -6.50
CA GLN A 27 28.27 -5.66 -6.65
C GLN A 27 27.60 -6.81 -7.44
N GLY A 28 26.39 -6.60 -7.98
CA GLY A 28 25.63 -7.63 -8.67
C GLY A 28 25.01 -8.66 -7.72
N ILE A 29 24.88 -8.36 -6.42
CA ILE A 29 24.32 -9.25 -5.41
C ILE A 29 22.83 -8.88 -5.23
N SER A 30 21.96 -9.85 -5.45
CA SER A 30 20.51 -9.68 -5.31
C SER A 30 20.11 -9.42 -3.86
N VAL A 31 19.04 -8.65 -3.68
CA VAL A 31 18.56 -8.23 -2.35
C VAL A 31 17.09 -8.58 -2.17
N VAL A 32 16.74 -9.09 -0.99
CA VAL A 32 15.35 -9.22 -0.51
C VAL A 32 15.16 -8.22 0.62
N THR A 33 14.16 -7.35 0.52
CA THR A 33 13.85 -6.37 1.58
C THR A 33 12.36 -6.28 1.87
N GLY A 34 12.01 -6.05 3.14
CA GLY A 34 10.66 -5.67 3.58
C GLY A 34 10.53 -4.18 3.91
N ASN A 35 11.56 -3.38 3.59
CA ASN A 35 11.69 -2.01 4.03
C ASN A 35 10.91 -1.03 3.13
N LYS A 36 9.62 -0.88 3.42
CA LYS A 36 8.74 0.02 2.68
C LYS A 36 9.21 1.49 2.71
N ALA A 37 9.76 1.95 3.84
CA ALA A 37 10.24 3.33 3.96
C ALA A 37 11.40 3.60 2.99
N LEU A 38 12.34 2.67 2.90
CA LEU A 38 13.46 2.75 1.96
C LEU A 38 12.97 2.73 0.51
N LEU A 39 12.04 1.85 0.18
CA LEU A 39 11.50 1.75 -1.19
C LEU A 39 10.68 2.97 -1.60
N ALA A 40 9.86 3.51 -0.69
CA ALA A 40 9.04 4.70 -0.96
C ALA A 40 9.91 5.96 -1.16
N ALA A 41 11.02 6.09 -0.41
CA ALA A 41 11.90 7.26 -0.47
C ALA A 41 12.98 7.13 -1.57
N HIS A 42 13.51 5.94 -1.81
CA HIS A 42 14.69 5.71 -2.64
C HIS A 42 14.52 4.59 -3.69
N GLY A 43 13.29 4.12 -3.92
CA GLY A 43 13.00 3.03 -4.87
C GLY A 43 13.65 3.22 -6.24
N PRO A 44 13.52 4.39 -6.91
CA PRO A 44 14.12 4.63 -8.21
C PRO A 44 15.64 4.39 -8.26
N GLU A 45 16.37 4.83 -7.22
CA GLU A 45 17.82 4.61 -7.10
C GLU A 45 18.17 3.13 -6.95
N LEU A 46 17.39 2.42 -6.14
CA LEU A 46 17.59 0.98 -5.91
C LEU A 46 17.28 0.14 -7.16
N TYR A 47 16.20 0.47 -7.87
CA TYR A 47 15.84 -0.22 -9.12
C TYR A 47 16.90 0.01 -10.20
N GLU A 48 17.44 1.23 -10.30
CA GLU A 48 18.50 1.54 -11.24
C GLU A 48 19.81 0.81 -10.91
N ALA A 49 20.19 0.75 -9.64
CA ALA A 49 21.36 0.00 -9.18
C ALA A 49 21.22 -1.51 -9.48
N ALA A 50 20.05 -2.09 -9.22
CA ALA A 50 19.76 -3.49 -9.51
C ALA A 50 19.87 -3.77 -11.03
N ALA A 51 19.16 -2.99 -11.86
CA ALA A 51 19.13 -3.18 -13.30
C ALA A 51 20.51 -2.99 -13.95
N SER A 52 21.29 -1.99 -13.52
CA SER A 52 22.60 -1.67 -14.07
C SER A 52 23.65 -2.74 -13.79
N ASN A 53 23.48 -3.53 -12.74
CA ASN A 53 24.45 -4.55 -12.29
C ASN A 53 23.93 -5.99 -12.43
N GLY A 54 22.75 -6.20 -13.06
CA GLY A 54 22.19 -7.53 -13.25
C GLY A 54 21.80 -8.24 -11.95
N ALA A 55 21.46 -7.47 -10.92
CA ALA A 55 20.98 -7.98 -9.66
C ALA A 55 19.45 -7.86 -9.57
N ASP A 56 18.81 -8.73 -8.79
CA ASP A 56 17.38 -8.64 -8.50
C ASP A 56 17.12 -7.93 -7.17
N LEU A 57 16.04 -7.15 -7.13
CA LEU A 57 15.52 -6.56 -5.91
C LEU A 57 14.11 -7.11 -5.66
N TYR A 58 13.97 -7.91 -4.60
CA TYR A 58 12.70 -8.52 -4.18
C TYR A 58 12.16 -7.80 -2.94
N TYR A 59 10.89 -7.40 -2.97
CA TYR A 59 10.28 -6.62 -1.89
C TYR A 59 8.80 -6.97 -1.63
N GLU A 60 8.44 -8.24 -1.79
CA GLU A 60 7.06 -8.71 -1.58
C GLU A 60 6.51 -8.29 -0.21
N ALA A 61 7.30 -8.47 0.85
CA ALA A 61 6.90 -8.15 2.21
C ALA A 61 6.76 -6.63 2.51
N ALA A 62 7.17 -5.76 1.59
CA ALA A 62 7.04 -4.32 1.78
C ALA A 62 5.60 -3.81 1.63
N VAL A 63 4.74 -4.56 0.93
CA VAL A 63 3.34 -4.19 0.70
C VAL A 63 2.42 -5.36 1.02
N ALA A 64 1.45 -5.13 1.92
CA ALA A 64 0.41 -6.08 2.30
C ALA A 64 0.94 -7.45 2.83
N GLY A 65 2.13 -7.47 3.39
CA GLY A 65 2.71 -8.62 4.09
C GLY A 65 2.75 -9.90 3.26
N ALA A 66 1.94 -10.89 3.63
CA ALA A 66 1.89 -12.19 2.96
C ALA A 66 1.02 -12.21 1.69
N VAL A 67 0.36 -11.11 1.33
CA VAL A 67 -0.48 -11.02 0.12
C VAL A 67 0.44 -10.87 -1.11
N PRO A 68 0.45 -11.81 -2.08
CA PRO A 68 1.43 -11.83 -3.17
C PRO A 68 1.09 -10.85 -4.30
N VAL A 69 0.94 -9.57 -3.98
CA VAL A 69 0.52 -8.53 -4.93
C VAL A 69 1.69 -8.01 -5.76
N VAL A 70 2.88 -7.87 -5.17
CA VAL A 70 4.08 -7.38 -5.86
C VAL A 70 4.49 -8.36 -6.94
N TYR A 71 4.56 -9.66 -6.61
CA TYR A 71 4.83 -10.73 -7.58
C TYR A 71 3.74 -10.79 -8.66
N GLY A 72 2.47 -10.69 -8.26
CA GLY A 72 1.34 -10.69 -9.19
C GLY A 72 1.45 -9.58 -10.23
N LEU A 73 1.74 -8.34 -9.81
CA LEU A 73 1.92 -7.20 -10.71
C LEU A 73 3.17 -7.35 -11.58
N ARG A 74 4.31 -7.75 -10.98
CA ARG A 74 5.60 -7.80 -11.66
C ARG A 74 5.74 -8.92 -12.67
N GLU A 75 5.19 -10.10 -12.36
CA GLU A 75 5.38 -11.31 -13.17
C GLU A 75 4.12 -11.70 -13.94
N SER A 76 2.99 -11.86 -13.22
CA SER A 76 1.76 -12.40 -13.82
C SER A 76 1.05 -11.39 -14.72
N LEU A 77 1.12 -10.11 -14.38
CA LEU A 77 0.47 -9.01 -15.11
C LEU A 77 1.45 -8.15 -15.89
N ALA A 78 2.72 -8.56 -16.02
CA ALA A 78 3.77 -7.79 -16.71
C ALA A 78 3.42 -7.41 -18.16
N GLY A 79 2.62 -8.22 -18.85
CA GLY A 79 2.19 -7.97 -20.23
C GLY A 79 0.85 -7.23 -20.34
N ASP A 80 0.19 -6.91 -19.24
CA ASP A 80 -1.09 -6.21 -19.25
C ASP A 80 -0.90 -4.69 -19.05
N ARG A 81 -1.83 -3.92 -19.57
CA ARG A 81 -1.89 -2.49 -19.30
C ARG A 81 -2.80 -2.24 -18.09
N ILE A 82 -2.17 -2.11 -16.93
CA ILE A 82 -2.89 -1.79 -15.70
C ILE A 82 -3.41 -0.36 -15.77
N THR A 83 -4.69 -0.19 -15.46
CA THR A 83 -5.40 1.10 -15.46
C THR A 83 -5.64 1.62 -14.06
N THR A 84 -5.89 0.72 -13.10
CA THR A 84 -6.18 1.08 -11.71
C THR A 84 -5.59 0.05 -10.75
N VAL A 85 -5.00 0.54 -9.68
CA VAL A 85 -4.69 -0.23 -8.47
C VAL A 85 -5.37 0.47 -7.30
N MET A 86 -6.22 -0.24 -6.57
CA MET A 86 -6.99 0.33 -5.47
C MET A 86 -7.03 -0.69 -4.32
N GLY A 87 -6.84 -0.24 -3.07
CA GLY A 87 -6.88 -1.24 -2.01
C GLY A 87 -6.92 -0.70 -0.60
N ILE A 88 -7.26 -1.62 0.30
CA ILE A 88 -7.12 -1.50 1.75
C ILE A 88 -5.76 -2.11 2.07
N VAL A 89 -4.76 -1.26 2.29
CA VAL A 89 -3.35 -1.66 2.45
C VAL A 89 -2.83 -1.44 3.88
N ASN A 90 -3.68 -0.96 4.78
CA ASN A 90 -3.37 -0.77 6.19
C ASN A 90 -4.42 -1.48 7.05
N GLY A 91 -4.00 -2.51 7.78
CA GLY A 91 -4.89 -3.34 8.60
C GLY A 91 -5.42 -2.60 9.84
N THR A 92 -4.61 -1.72 10.44
CA THR A 92 -4.99 -0.94 11.64
C THR A 92 -6.19 -0.05 11.35
N THR A 93 -6.11 0.74 10.29
CA THR A 93 -7.21 1.65 9.89
C THR A 93 -8.45 0.88 9.45
N ASN A 94 -8.28 -0.24 8.75
CA ASN A 94 -9.43 -1.06 8.38
C ASN A 94 -10.13 -1.64 9.61
N PHE A 95 -9.37 -2.13 10.60
CA PHE A 95 -9.93 -2.61 11.87
C PHE A 95 -10.72 -1.52 12.61
N ILE A 96 -10.16 -0.30 12.69
CA ILE A 96 -10.82 0.84 13.36
C ILE A 96 -12.15 1.16 12.67
N LEU A 97 -12.14 1.37 11.35
CA LEU A 97 -13.34 1.69 10.58
C LEU A 97 -14.38 0.56 10.61
N ASP A 98 -13.94 -0.70 10.58
CA ASP A 98 -14.81 -1.86 10.74
C ASP A 98 -15.47 -1.90 12.13
N ALA A 99 -14.73 -1.65 13.19
CA ALA A 99 -15.28 -1.58 14.54
C ALA A 99 -16.27 -0.41 14.72
N MET A 100 -16.00 0.75 14.13
CA MET A 100 -16.92 1.88 14.10
C MET A 100 -18.23 1.49 13.39
N SER A 101 -18.14 0.84 12.23
CA SER A 101 -19.29 0.44 11.41
C SER A 101 -20.13 -0.67 12.06
N THR A 102 -19.47 -1.75 12.52
CA THR A 102 -20.17 -2.97 12.94
C THR A 102 -20.62 -2.94 14.40
N LYS A 103 -19.88 -2.22 15.28
CA LYS A 103 -20.16 -2.13 16.71
C LYS A 103 -20.72 -0.77 17.12
N GLY A 104 -20.75 0.20 16.23
CA GLY A 104 -21.19 1.57 16.50
C GLY A 104 -20.29 2.33 17.47
N LEU A 105 -18.98 2.02 17.49
CA LEU A 105 -18.00 2.69 18.35
C LEU A 105 -17.66 4.07 17.81
N SER A 106 -17.22 4.97 18.69
CA SER A 106 -16.54 6.20 18.28
C SER A 106 -15.14 5.87 17.75
N TYR A 107 -14.51 6.83 17.08
CA TYR A 107 -13.13 6.68 16.61
C TYR A 107 -12.17 6.36 17.77
N GLU A 108 -12.28 7.09 18.88
CA GLU A 108 -11.42 6.93 20.06
C GLU A 108 -11.60 5.54 20.70
N GLU A 109 -12.85 5.07 20.81
CA GLU A 109 -13.15 3.73 21.35
C GLU A 109 -12.59 2.63 20.44
N ALA A 110 -12.74 2.77 19.13
CA ALA A 110 -12.24 1.81 18.14
C ALA A 110 -10.70 1.80 18.09
N LEU A 111 -10.05 2.97 18.15
CA LEU A 111 -8.60 3.08 18.24
C LEU A 111 -8.07 2.43 19.52
N LYS A 112 -8.71 2.72 20.67
CA LYS A 112 -8.31 2.08 21.91
C LYS A 112 -8.44 0.56 21.84
N GLN A 113 -9.51 0.04 21.23
CA GLN A 113 -9.69 -1.40 21.04
C GLN A 113 -8.58 -1.98 20.12
N ALA A 114 -8.17 -1.25 19.05
CA ALA A 114 -7.08 -1.65 18.19
C ALA A 114 -5.75 -1.74 18.97
N GLN A 115 -5.47 -0.77 19.85
CA GLN A 115 -4.28 -0.76 20.69
C GLN A 115 -4.29 -1.91 21.70
N ASP A 116 -5.41 -2.14 22.38
CA ASP A 116 -5.57 -3.21 23.37
C ASP A 116 -5.38 -4.61 22.75
N LEU A 117 -5.71 -4.77 21.47
CA LEU A 117 -5.54 -6.02 20.70
C LEU A 117 -4.20 -6.12 19.98
N GLY A 118 -3.36 -5.07 20.01
CA GLY A 118 -2.06 -5.05 19.38
C GLY A 118 -2.08 -4.78 17.87
N PHE A 119 -3.20 -4.31 17.31
CA PHE A 119 -3.29 -3.87 15.90
C PHE A 119 -2.78 -2.44 15.70
N ALA A 120 -2.78 -1.60 16.75
CA ALA A 120 -2.22 -0.25 16.72
C ALA A 120 -1.13 -0.10 17.77
N GLU A 121 -0.06 0.62 17.41
CA GLU A 121 0.98 1.02 18.33
C GLU A 121 0.52 2.17 19.26
N ALA A 122 1.35 2.50 20.27
CA ALA A 122 1.07 3.62 21.18
C ALA A 122 0.99 4.97 20.43
N ASP A 123 1.83 5.15 19.42
CA ASP A 123 1.72 6.26 18.46
C ASP A 123 1.23 5.69 17.10
N PRO A 124 -0.08 5.79 16.81
CA PRO A 124 -0.67 5.24 15.60
C PRO A 124 -0.64 6.23 14.43
N THR A 125 0.01 7.38 14.55
CA THR A 125 -0.06 8.49 13.59
C THR A 125 0.24 8.05 12.16
N ALA A 126 1.27 7.22 11.96
CA ALA A 126 1.63 6.74 10.62
C ALA A 126 0.50 5.95 9.95
N ASP A 127 -0.30 5.24 10.74
CA ASP A 127 -1.44 4.47 10.24
C ASP A 127 -2.67 5.36 10.05
N VAL A 128 -3.11 6.02 11.12
CA VAL A 128 -4.40 6.74 11.13
C VAL A 128 -4.41 7.99 10.27
N GLU A 129 -3.26 8.64 10.08
CA GLU A 129 -3.11 9.77 9.14
C GLU A 129 -2.82 9.31 7.70
N GLY A 130 -2.74 8.01 7.43
CA GLY A 130 -2.65 7.44 6.08
C GLY A 130 -1.24 7.38 5.49
N PHE A 131 -0.19 7.75 6.23
CA PHE A 131 1.19 7.79 5.70
C PHE A 131 1.73 6.40 5.36
N ASP A 132 1.41 5.37 6.15
CA ASP A 132 1.75 3.98 5.83
C ASP A 132 1.08 3.54 4.52
N ALA A 133 -0.20 3.85 4.37
CA ALA A 133 -0.94 3.55 3.14
C ALA A 133 -0.40 4.33 1.93
N ALA A 134 0.05 5.58 2.12
CA ALA A 134 0.64 6.40 1.06
C ALA A 134 1.98 5.83 0.57
N ALA A 135 2.84 5.38 1.48
CA ALA A 135 4.09 4.71 1.12
C ALA A 135 3.83 3.44 0.30
N LYS A 136 2.85 2.62 0.70
CA LYS A 136 2.47 1.43 -0.06
C LYS A 136 1.82 1.77 -1.40
N CYS A 137 1.02 2.85 -1.47
CA CYS A 137 0.40 3.35 -2.70
C CYS A 137 1.46 3.73 -3.74
N SER A 138 2.50 4.47 -3.35
CA SER A 138 3.59 4.88 -4.25
C SER A 138 4.39 3.69 -4.78
N ILE A 139 4.64 2.67 -3.95
CA ILE A 139 5.31 1.43 -4.36
C ILE A 139 4.47 0.67 -5.39
N LEU A 140 3.17 0.47 -5.10
CA LEU A 140 2.24 -0.21 -6.01
C LEU A 140 2.09 0.54 -7.33
N ALA A 141 1.99 1.87 -7.29
CA ALA A 141 1.88 2.71 -8.48
C ALA A 141 3.14 2.64 -9.35
N SER A 142 4.32 2.74 -8.73
CA SER A 142 5.60 2.62 -9.45
C SER A 142 5.70 1.28 -10.19
N LEU A 143 5.26 0.21 -9.54
CA LEU A 143 5.29 -1.14 -10.11
C LEU A 143 4.24 -1.31 -11.21
N ALA A 144 2.97 -1.00 -10.93
CA ALA A 144 1.85 -1.27 -11.83
C ALA A 144 1.88 -0.41 -13.11
N PHE A 145 2.38 0.82 -13.01
CA PHE A 145 2.38 1.76 -14.13
C PHE A 145 3.75 1.94 -14.78
N HIS A 146 4.77 1.20 -14.30
CA HIS A 146 6.15 1.30 -14.78
C HIS A 146 6.66 2.75 -14.80
N THR A 147 6.39 3.47 -13.73
CA THR A 147 6.73 4.88 -13.57
C THR A 147 7.50 5.13 -12.28
N ARG A 148 8.16 6.29 -12.18
CA ARG A 148 8.89 6.70 -10.99
C ARG A 148 8.07 7.73 -10.24
N VAL A 149 7.40 7.30 -9.17
CA VAL A 149 6.63 8.15 -8.28
C VAL A 149 7.06 7.91 -6.84
N GLY A 150 6.96 8.93 -6.01
CA GLY A 150 7.32 8.91 -4.60
C GLY A 150 6.11 9.14 -3.68
N ILE A 151 6.35 9.09 -2.39
CA ILE A 151 5.31 9.34 -1.39
C ILE A 151 4.79 10.79 -1.45
N ASP A 152 5.64 11.74 -1.83
CA ASP A 152 5.27 13.16 -1.96
C ASP A 152 4.30 13.44 -3.11
N ASP A 153 4.15 12.49 -4.04
CA ASP A 153 3.20 12.56 -5.15
C ASP A 153 1.80 12.04 -4.76
N VAL A 154 1.62 11.54 -3.53
CA VAL A 154 0.35 10.98 -3.05
C VAL A 154 -0.42 12.03 -2.25
N ALA A 155 -1.64 12.36 -2.68
CA ALA A 155 -2.55 13.14 -1.85
C ALA A 155 -3.05 12.28 -0.68
N VAL A 156 -2.92 12.75 0.56
CA VAL A 156 -3.19 11.93 1.75
C VAL A 156 -4.21 12.61 2.65
N GLU A 157 -5.22 11.85 3.07
CA GLU A 157 -6.18 12.19 4.10
C GLU A 157 -6.36 10.98 5.02
N GLY A 158 -6.21 11.17 6.34
CA GLY A 158 -6.34 10.13 7.36
C GLY A 158 -7.80 9.87 7.77
N ILE A 159 -7.97 8.98 8.76
CA ILE A 159 -9.27 8.60 9.30
C ILE A 159 -9.63 9.29 10.62
N SER A 160 -8.74 10.09 11.19
CA SER A 160 -8.92 10.70 12.52
C SER A 160 -10.09 11.69 12.59
N SER A 161 -10.54 12.22 11.43
CA SER A 161 -11.70 13.10 11.33
C SER A 161 -13.04 12.36 11.13
N ILE A 162 -13.02 11.05 10.91
CA ILE A 162 -14.25 10.27 10.65
C ILE A 162 -15.03 10.09 11.95
N THR A 163 -16.29 10.50 11.91
CA THR A 163 -17.20 10.42 13.03
C THR A 163 -18.13 9.19 12.96
N LYS A 164 -18.78 8.89 14.08
CA LYS A 164 -19.84 7.86 14.11
C LYS A 164 -21.00 8.23 13.20
N GLU A 165 -21.35 9.50 13.15
CA GLU A 165 -22.40 10.05 12.31
C GLU A 165 -22.11 9.84 10.83
N ASP A 166 -20.86 10.00 10.39
CA ASP A 166 -20.43 9.72 9.03
C ASP A 166 -20.63 8.24 8.67
N MET A 167 -20.30 7.31 9.60
CA MET A 167 -20.50 5.88 9.40
C MET A 167 -21.99 5.52 9.28
N GLU A 168 -22.83 6.10 10.13
CA GLU A 168 -24.29 5.89 10.10
C GLU A 168 -24.91 6.48 8.82
N GLU A 169 -24.40 7.60 8.35
CA GLU A 169 -24.89 8.24 7.12
C GLU A 169 -24.50 7.43 5.88
N ALA A 170 -23.27 6.95 5.81
CA ALA A 170 -22.83 6.04 4.75
C ALA A 170 -23.68 4.76 4.73
N ALA A 171 -23.92 4.15 5.89
CA ALA A 171 -24.75 2.94 5.98
C ALA A 171 -26.20 3.16 5.50
N ARG A 172 -26.80 4.32 5.79
CA ARG A 172 -28.16 4.67 5.34
C ARG A 172 -28.31 4.70 3.82
N VAL A 173 -27.22 5.02 3.10
CA VAL A 173 -27.22 5.05 1.63
C VAL A 173 -26.60 3.79 1.00
N GLY A 174 -26.39 2.73 1.81
CA GLY A 174 -25.87 1.45 1.33
C GLY A 174 -24.37 1.47 1.04
N HIS A 175 -23.61 2.28 1.77
CA HIS A 175 -22.15 2.38 1.66
C HIS A 175 -21.47 2.03 2.99
N THR A 176 -20.20 1.71 2.92
CA THR A 176 -19.29 1.65 4.08
C THR A 176 -18.09 2.55 3.84
N ILE A 177 -17.48 3.08 4.91
CA ILE A 177 -16.28 3.89 4.77
C ILE A 177 -15.06 3.00 4.95
N LYS A 178 -14.13 3.06 3.98
CA LYS A 178 -12.83 2.38 4.01
C LYS A 178 -11.72 3.38 3.70
N LEU A 179 -10.54 3.24 4.32
CA LEU A 179 -9.35 3.98 3.88
C LEU A 179 -8.79 3.31 2.64
N LEU A 180 -8.89 3.96 1.50
CA LEU A 180 -8.41 3.42 0.23
C LEU A 180 -7.14 4.10 -0.24
N ALA A 181 -6.13 3.30 -0.58
CA ALA A 181 -5.02 3.70 -1.42
C ALA A 181 -5.43 3.49 -2.88
N ILE A 182 -5.41 4.54 -3.68
CA ILE A 182 -5.87 4.51 -5.07
C ILE A 182 -4.79 5.11 -5.96
N ALA A 183 -4.36 4.35 -6.96
CA ALA A 183 -3.48 4.81 -8.02
C ALA A 183 -4.14 4.47 -9.37
N GLU A 184 -4.28 5.45 -10.25
CA GLU A 184 -4.99 5.27 -11.52
C GLU A 184 -4.37 6.09 -12.65
N ARG A 185 -4.41 5.55 -13.86
CA ARG A 185 -4.06 6.29 -15.06
C ARG A 185 -5.09 7.37 -15.34
N ARG A 186 -4.63 8.58 -15.61
CA ARG A 186 -5.47 9.72 -15.96
C ARG A 186 -4.90 10.48 -17.14
N ILE A 187 -5.79 11.01 -17.98
CA ILE A 187 -5.40 11.97 -19.00
C ILE A 187 -5.52 13.36 -18.36
N GLY A 188 -4.41 14.08 -18.32
CA GLY A 188 -4.38 15.46 -17.83
C GLY A 188 -5.05 16.43 -18.79
N GLU A 189 -5.26 17.67 -18.35
CA GLU A 189 -5.84 18.75 -19.17
C GLU A 189 -4.98 19.06 -20.41
N ASP A 190 -3.70 18.78 -20.35
CA ASP A 190 -2.73 18.92 -21.46
C ASP A 190 -2.78 17.74 -22.46
N GLY A 191 -3.66 16.77 -22.25
CA GLY A 191 -3.82 15.56 -23.06
C GLY A 191 -2.75 14.50 -22.81
N ARG A 192 -1.85 14.69 -21.85
CA ARG A 192 -0.83 13.70 -21.49
C ARG A 192 -1.37 12.70 -20.50
N GLU A 193 -0.94 11.44 -20.65
CA GLU A 193 -1.21 10.42 -19.66
C GLU A 193 -0.29 10.62 -18.44
N GLY A 194 -0.88 10.51 -17.26
CA GLY A 194 -0.20 10.55 -15.98
C GLY A 194 -0.79 9.53 -15.01
N VAL A 195 -0.29 9.50 -13.79
CA VAL A 195 -0.80 8.68 -12.69
C VAL A 195 -1.30 9.60 -11.59
N ALA A 196 -2.55 9.43 -11.20
CA ALA A 196 -3.13 10.10 -10.03
C ALA A 196 -3.08 9.16 -8.84
N MET A 197 -2.54 9.64 -7.71
CA MET A 197 -2.39 8.84 -6.49
C MET A 197 -3.02 9.56 -5.30
N ARG A 198 -3.79 8.82 -4.53
CA ARG A 198 -4.41 9.34 -3.31
C ARG A 198 -4.67 8.25 -2.28
N VAL A 199 -4.65 8.64 -1.03
CA VAL A 199 -5.09 7.84 0.13
C VAL A 199 -6.10 8.68 0.88
N HIS A 200 -7.32 8.17 1.01
CA HIS A 200 -8.37 8.91 1.72
C HIS A 200 -9.49 7.97 2.17
N PRO A 201 -10.28 8.36 3.19
CA PRO A 201 -11.55 7.71 3.51
C PRO A 201 -12.49 7.81 2.31
N ALA A 202 -13.01 6.69 1.87
CA ALA A 202 -13.91 6.61 0.73
C ALA A 202 -15.21 5.90 1.12
N GLN A 203 -16.35 6.42 0.65
CA GLN A 203 -17.63 5.72 0.73
C GLN A 203 -17.68 4.66 -0.36
N VAL A 204 -17.65 3.40 0.05
CA VAL A 204 -17.60 2.24 -0.84
C VAL A 204 -19.01 1.61 -0.88
N PRO A 205 -19.63 1.43 -2.05
CA PRO A 205 -20.92 0.74 -2.17
C PRO A 205 -20.85 -0.66 -1.56
N SER A 206 -21.89 -1.08 -0.85
CA SER A 206 -21.92 -2.36 -0.11
C SER A 206 -21.78 -3.61 -1.00
N ASP A 207 -22.06 -3.48 -2.30
CA ASP A 207 -21.86 -4.53 -3.30
C ASP A 207 -20.44 -4.54 -3.93
N HIS A 208 -19.61 -3.56 -3.60
CA HIS A 208 -18.23 -3.50 -4.08
C HIS A 208 -17.35 -4.52 -3.31
N PRO A 209 -16.43 -5.25 -3.97
CA PRO A 209 -15.60 -6.27 -3.31
C PRO A 209 -14.82 -5.77 -2.09
N LEU A 210 -14.33 -4.53 -2.11
CA LEU A 210 -13.59 -3.95 -0.99
C LEU A 210 -14.49 -3.62 0.21
N ALA A 211 -15.80 -3.51 0.06
CA ALA A 211 -16.72 -3.23 1.15
C ALA A 211 -16.78 -4.39 2.16
N SER A 212 -16.59 -5.63 1.71
CA SER A 212 -16.63 -6.85 2.53
C SER A 212 -15.30 -7.20 3.20
N VAL A 213 -14.29 -6.36 3.10
CA VAL A 213 -12.98 -6.59 3.73
C VAL A 213 -13.01 -6.10 5.17
N ASP A 214 -13.16 -7.01 6.11
CA ASP A 214 -13.38 -6.73 7.53
C ASP A 214 -12.10 -6.90 8.37
N GLY A 215 -12.13 -6.41 9.60
CA GLY A 215 -11.04 -6.55 10.57
C GLY A 215 -9.72 -5.96 10.07
N ALA A 216 -8.61 -6.63 10.38
CA ALA A 216 -7.27 -6.19 9.99
C ALA A 216 -6.79 -6.77 8.65
N PHE A 217 -7.70 -7.23 7.80
CA PHE A 217 -7.34 -7.78 6.49
C PHE A 217 -7.00 -6.69 5.48
N ASN A 218 -6.13 -7.06 4.54
CA ASN A 218 -5.75 -6.24 3.38
C ASN A 218 -6.39 -6.82 2.13
N ALA A 219 -6.72 -5.94 1.19
CA ALA A 219 -7.18 -6.34 -0.14
C ALA A 219 -6.74 -5.31 -1.17
N ILE A 220 -6.17 -5.77 -2.27
CA ILE A 220 -5.76 -4.94 -3.39
C ILE A 220 -6.50 -5.40 -4.64
N LEU A 221 -7.25 -4.51 -5.24
CA LEU A 221 -7.95 -4.69 -6.50
C LEU A 221 -7.13 -4.05 -7.61
N VAL A 222 -6.88 -4.83 -8.64
CA VAL A 222 -6.12 -4.41 -9.83
C VAL A 222 -7.04 -4.52 -11.04
N GLU A 223 -7.09 -3.47 -11.84
CA GLU A 223 -7.81 -3.47 -13.12
C GLU A 223 -6.82 -3.33 -14.27
N GLY A 224 -6.86 -4.30 -15.18
CA GLY A 224 -6.07 -4.33 -16.41
C GLY A 224 -6.96 -4.43 -17.64
N GLU A 225 -6.45 -4.00 -18.79
CA GLU A 225 -7.20 -4.04 -20.05
C GLU A 225 -7.46 -5.48 -20.54
N ALA A 226 -6.52 -6.39 -20.31
CA ALA A 226 -6.63 -7.80 -20.73
C ALA A 226 -7.17 -8.70 -19.61
N ALA A 227 -6.62 -8.61 -18.40
CA ALA A 227 -7.00 -9.46 -17.27
C ALA A 227 -8.35 -9.06 -16.65
N GLY A 228 -8.82 -7.82 -16.90
CA GLY A 228 -9.98 -7.28 -16.23
C GLY A 228 -9.70 -7.00 -14.75
N ARG A 229 -10.67 -7.32 -13.89
CA ARG A 229 -10.59 -7.04 -12.46
C ARG A 229 -10.11 -8.25 -11.67
N LEU A 230 -9.03 -8.09 -10.92
CA LEU A 230 -8.47 -9.08 -10.01
C LEU A 230 -8.42 -8.52 -8.60
N MET A 231 -8.57 -9.37 -7.59
CA MET A 231 -8.42 -8.98 -6.19
C MET A 231 -7.45 -9.93 -5.48
N PHE A 232 -6.45 -9.35 -4.81
CA PHE A 232 -5.53 -10.02 -3.90
C PHE A 232 -6.01 -9.74 -2.49
N TYR A 233 -6.26 -10.78 -1.69
CA TYR A 233 -6.84 -10.67 -0.36
C TYR A 233 -6.12 -11.56 0.63
N GLY A 234 -5.87 -11.06 1.84
CA GLY A 234 -5.25 -11.85 2.91
C GLY A 234 -4.93 -11.01 4.14
N GLN A 235 -4.22 -11.63 5.08
CA GLN A 235 -3.69 -10.90 6.23
C GLN A 235 -2.47 -10.10 5.77
N GLY A 236 -2.55 -8.79 5.91
CA GLY A 236 -1.39 -7.93 5.84
C GLY A 236 -0.68 -8.02 7.17
N ALA A 237 0.55 -8.53 7.22
CA ALA A 237 1.30 -8.74 8.45
C ALA A 237 1.37 -7.49 9.34
#